data_0a648aa1ce602cd296f653a0e1548874
#
_entry.id   0a648aa1ce602cd296f653a0e1548874
#
_cell.length_a   1.000
_cell.length_b   1.000
_cell.length_c   1.000
_cell.angle_alpha   90.00
_cell.angle_beta   90.00
_cell.angle_gamma   90.00
#
_symmetry.space_group_name_H-M   'P 1'
#
loop_
_entity.id
_entity.type
_entity.pdbx_description
1 polymer ?
#
loop_
_entity_poly.entity_id
_entity_poly.type
_entity_poly.pdbx_seq_one_letter_code
_entity_poly.pdbx_strand_id
1 'polypeptide(L)'
;MPVAAIEILTLFGAVAIASLCFVLARLTISQAEVLTALLLVALVVLSWKRFDQGRHPCFLFLSTLLLLQGGRLLTYCLGGEPDPLRIRGVSIYPFDLTRDQAGTVLLCLALSAVCVYGPCRWNYRRLAPPEDTKVRQFLPYLYLVFYGTLPIQLFKNYEYYQFIQEHGGYLHFWVNHADIAASVPLFVRAIIVISLPAFVAIFVFEKRRKYVYLATAAYLLISIPTLLLGLRGGIFALVVTLWYVSAVKSTKKSRIMTVALLAFALVVVGDVVQTLREDTDATLSDYAFAPLEFVRLQGNSLDVTSVAVKYRNLLAPHALSYLWNELQDAFVPRDLSDYAPGRRLSYDVTVLLNPAAISRGLGTAGSYLAELYLLGGLGGVVILSLLVGGSLHLLHSLSRNALSLFIVALILPLVILMPRGQLLDCVSELLRSAISIAILLCGWVLYRTLIWLKRTPRAAGVLDIGVTNA
;
A
#
# COMPACT_ATOMS: atom_id res chain seq x y z
N MET A 1 -5.46 10.16 31.14
CA MET A 1 -4.07 10.35 31.58
C MET A 1 -3.98 11.67 32.33
N PRO A 2 -3.19 11.80 33.40
CA PRO A 2 -2.94 13.09 34.02
C PRO A 2 -2.17 13.98 33.04
N VAL A 3 -2.53 15.27 32.97
CA VAL A 3 -1.94 16.29 32.08
C VAL A 3 -0.41 16.28 32.16
N ALA A 4 0.15 16.11 33.35
CA ALA A 4 1.58 16.00 33.60
C ALA A 4 2.27 14.83 32.83
N ALA A 5 1.59 13.72 32.58
CA ALA A 5 2.15 12.61 31.83
C ALA A 5 2.26 12.93 30.32
N ILE A 6 1.34 13.76 29.80
CA ILE A 6 1.39 14.24 28.42
C ILE A 6 2.53 15.23 28.24
N GLU A 7 2.70 16.15 29.18
CA GLU A 7 3.78 17.15 29.16
C GLU A 7 5.15 16.49 29.26
N ILE A 8 5.33 15.52 30.15
CA ILE A 8 6.59 14.76 30.28
C ILE A 8 6.89 14.00 28.98
N LEU A 9 5.90 13.38 28.35
CA LEU A 9 6.09 12.62 27.11
C LEU A 9 6.40 13.52 25.90
N THR A 10 5.76 14.68 25.81
CA THR A 10 6.07 15.68 24.77
C THR A 10 7.48 16.25 24.95
N LEU A 11 7.89 16.51 26.19
CA LEU A 11 9.24 16.98 26.49
C LEU A 11 10.29 15.92 26.14
N PHE A 12 10.10 14.66 26.55
CA PHE A 12 10.99 13.55 26.17
C PHE A 12 11.05 13.34 24.65
N GLY A 13 9.91 13.42 23.96
CA GLY A 13 9.86 13.35 22.50
C GLY A 13 10.63 14.47 21.83
N ALA A 14 10.45 15.70 22.30
CA ALA A 14 11.18 16.88 21.79
C ALA A 14 12.69 16.77 22.03
N VAL A 15 13.10 16.33 23.22
CA VAL A 15 14.53 16.11 23.53
C VAL A 15 15.14 15.01 22.68
N ALA A 16 14.43 13.90 22.45
CA ALA A 16 14.90 12.82 21.59
C ALA A 16 15.06 13.27 20.13
N ILE A 17 14.10 14.04 19.61
CA ILE A 17 14.17 14.64 18.28
C ILE A 17 15.34 15.62 18.17
N ALA A 18 15.48 16.54 19.13
CA ALA A 18 16.57 17.49 19.15
C ALA A 18 17.95 16.80 19.23
N SER A 19 18.05 15.75 20.06
CA SER A 19 19.27 14.95 20.17
C SER A 19 19.61 14.24 18.86
N LEU A 20 18.62 13.67 18.18
CA LEU A 20 18.81 13.03 16.88
C LEU A 20 19.27 14.03 15.82
N CYS A 21 18.64 15.20 15.75
CA CYS A 21 19.05 16.28 14.86
C CYS A 21 20.48 16.72 15.12
N PHE A 22 20.85 16.91 16.41
CA PHE A 22 22.19 17.33 16.82
C PHE A 22 23.26 16.27 16.48
N VAL A 23 22.97 14.99 16.70
CA VAL A 23 23.91 13.89 16.37
C VAL A 23 24.11 13.80 14.87
N LEU A 24 23.04 13.76 14.09
CA LEU A 24 23.13 13.63 12.63
C LEU A 24 23.85 14.83 11.98
N ALA A 25 23.69 16.04 12.52
CA ALA A 25 24.37 17.23 12.01
C ALA A 25 25.90 17.23 12.21
N ARG A 26 26.41 16.42 13.16
CA ARG A 26 27.85 16.33 13.45
C ARG A 26 28.58 15.20 12.74
N LEU A 27 27.85 14.25 12.16
CA LEU A 27 28.41 13.09 11.49
C LEU A 27 28.85 13.43 10.06
N THR A 28 29.78 12.64 9.52
CA THR A 28 29.98 12.59 8.07
C THR A 28 28.74 12.01 7.39
N ILE A 29 28.55 12.28 6.10
CA ILE A 29 27.39 11.76 5.36
C ILE A 29 27.33 10.22 5.45
N SER A 30 28.44 9.53 5.20
CA SER A 30 28.50 8.07 5.28
C SER A 30 28.15 7.52 6.67
N GLN A 31 28.58 8.19 7.74
CA GLN A 31 28.19 7.82 9.10
C GLN A 31 26.69 8.05 9.36
N ALA A 32 26.13 9.15 8.84
CA ALA A 32 24.71 9.45 8.96
C ALA A 32 23.84 8.45 8.18
N GLU A 33 24.28 8.02 7.00
CA GLU A 33 23.65 6.96 6.20
C GLU A 33 23.59 5.64 6.95
N VAL A 34 24.72 5.18 7.48
CA VAL A 34 24.80 3.93 8.29
C VAL A 34 23.92 4.04 9.54
N LEU A 35 24.02 5.17 10.27
CA LEU A 35 23.21 5.35 11.48
C LEU A 35 21.71 5.36 11.17
N THR A 36 21.29 6.00 10.07
CA THR A 36 19.89 6.03 9.66
C THR A 36 19.40 4.62 9.28
N ALA A 37 20.19 3.86 8.53
CA ALA A 37 19.87 2.46 8.21
C ALA A 37 19.72 1.61 9.49
N LEU A 38 20.67 1.71 10.41
CA LEU A 38 20.61 0.99 11.68
C LEU A 38 19.41 1.39 12.54
N LEU A 39 19.07 2.70 12.58
CA LEU A 39 17.87 3.18 13.26
C LEU A 39 16.60 2.57 12.68
N LEU A 40 16.44 2.54 11.36
CA LEU A 40 15.29 1.94 10.69
C LEU A 40 15.18 0.44 11.01
N VAL A 41 16.28 -0.31 10.91
CA VAL A 41 16.33 -1.73 11.28
C VAL A 41 15.96 -1.93 12.75
N ALA A 42 16.53 -1.11 13.65
CA ALA A 42 16.22 -1.18 15.08
C ALA A 42 14.73 -0.92 15.35
N LEU A 43 14.11 0.07 14.70
CA LEU A 43 12.69 0.37 14.85
C LEU A 43 11.79 -0.77 14.31
N VAL A 44 12.17 -1.40 13.21
CA VAL A 44 11.48 -2.60 12.70
C VAL A 44 11.56 -3.74 13.71
N VAL A 45 12.77 -4.04 14.25
CA VAL A 45 12.96 -5.10 15.25
C VAL A 45 12.22 -4.78 16.56
N LEU A 46 12.27 -3.53 17.03
CA LEU A 46 11.53 -3.08 18.21
C LEU A 46 10.03 -3.19 18.02
N SER A 47 9.52 -2.77 16.85
CA SER A 47 8.10 -2.89 16.54
C SER A 47 7.63 -4.35 16.47
N TRP A 48 8.46 -5.25 15.89
CA TRP A 48 8.21 -6.69 15.91
C TRP A 48 8.09 -7.24 17.33
N LYS A 49 9.08 -6.93 18.19
CA LYS A 49 9.11 -7.41 19.58
C LYS A 49 7.97 -6.82 20.42
N ARG A 50 7.72 -5.52 20.28
CA ARG A 50 6.77 -4.78 21.10
C ARG A 50 5.31 -5.10 20.74
N PHE A 51 5.03 -5.28 19.46
CA PHE A 51 3.69 -5.44 18.93
C PHE A 51 3.31 -6.91 18.68
N ASP A 52 3.67 -7.77 19.59
CA ASP A 52 3.30 -9.19 19.59
C ASP A 52 3.54 -9.87 18.24
N GLN A 53 4.76 -9.70 17.73
CA GLN A 53 5.25 -10.34 16.51
C GLN A 53 4.48 -9.91 15.24
N GLY A 54 4.37 -8.61 15.05
CA GLY A 54 3.86 -8.01 13.81
C GLY A 54 2.34 -7.83 13.76
N ARG A 55 1.64 -8.02 14.88
CA ARG A 55 0.18 -7.83 14.96
C ARG A 55 -0.26 -6.36 15.01
N HIS A 56 0.59 -5.45 14.61
CA HIS A 56 0.28 -4.02 14.56
C HIS A 56 0.65 -3.45 13.19
N PRO A 57 -0.19 -2.63 12.56
CA PRO A 57 0.09 -2.02 11.26
C PRO A 57 1.42 -1.24 11.23
N CYS A 58 1.85 -0.67 12.35
CA CYS A 58 3.12 0.03 12.50
C CYS A 58 4.34 -0.83 12.10
N PHE A 59 4.35 -2.12 12.46
CA PHE A 59 5.43 -3.01 12.03
C PHE A 59 5.51 -3.12 10.52
N LEU A 60 4.37 -3.29 9.86
CA LEU A 60 4.29 -3.38 8.40
C LEU A 60 4.73 -2.08 7.74
N PHE A 61 4.23 -0.96 8.23
CA PHE A 61 4.61 0.36 7.73
C PHE A 61 6.12 0.63 7.86
N LEU A 62 6.71 0.37 9.03
CA LEU A 62 8.14 0.55 9.24
C LEU A 62 8.98 -0.41 8.39
N SER A 63 8.51 -1.64 8.18
CA SER A 63 9.19 -2.61 7.30
C SER A 63 9.19 -2.13 5.84
N THR A 64 8.07 -1.59 5.37
CA THR A 64 7.99 -1.04 4.01
C THR A 64 8.70 0.31 3.90
N LEU A 65 8.74 1.13 4.94
CA LEU A 65 9.56 2.34 4.99
C LEU A 65 11.05 2.00 4.86
N LEU A 66 11.52 0.98 5.60
CA LEU A 66 12.88 0.47 5.48
C LEU A 66 13.17 -0.02 4.06
N LEU A 67 12.27 -0.78 3.44
CA LEU A 67 12.46 -1.32 2.10
C LEU A 67 12.39 -0.23 1.02
N LEU A 68 11.34 0.59 1.05
CA LEU A 68 10.99 1.49 -0.06
C LEU A 68 11.69 2.85 0.00
N GLN A 69 12.13 3.29 1.19
CA GLN A 69 12.91 4.52 1.39
C GLN A 69 14.34 4.21 1.85
N GLY A 70 14.50 3.26 2.76
CA GLY A 70 15.81 2.91 3.33
C GLY A 70 16.55 1.79 2.59
N GLY A 71 15.97 1.18 1.53
CA GLY A 71 16.56 0.03 0.83
C GLY A 71 17.97 0.30 0.31
N ARG A 72 18.23 1.47 -0.27
CA ARG A 72 19.56 1.88 -0.74
C ARG A 72 20.55 2.06 0.40
N LEU A 73 20.11 2.64 1.53
CA LEU A 73 20.95 2.76 2.73
C LEU A 73 21.29 1.37 3.31
N LEU A 74 20.33 0.45 3.26
CA LEU A 74 20.56 -0.92 3.70
C LEU A 74 21.57 -1.65 2.81
N THR A 75 21.44 -1.53 1.49
CA THR A 75 22.39 -2.13 0.54
C THR A 75 23.78 -1.49 0.64
N TYR A 76 23.87 -0.20 0.92
CA TYR A 76 25.12 0.47 1.24
C TYR A 76 25.84 -0.16 2.45
N CYS A 77 25.12 -0.37 3.55
CA CYS A 77 25.65 -1.06 4.72
C CYS A 77 26.14 -2.48 4.44
N LEU A 78 25.61 -3.13 3.41
CA LEU A 78 25.99 -4.48 2.97
C LEU A 78 27.04 -4.49 1.86
N GLY A 79 27.58 -3.32 1.49
CA GLY A 79 28.61 -3.18 0.46
C GLY A 79 28.11 -3.24 -0.98
N GLY A 80 26.79 -3.22 -1.20
CA GLY A 80 26.15 -3.31 -2.53
C GLY A 80 25.86 -1.98 -3.23
N GLU A 81 25.94 -0.86 -2.52
CA GLU A 81 25.73 0.48 -3.07
C GLU A 81 26.84 1.43 -2.59
N PRO A 82 27.68 1.99 -3.47
CA PRO A 82 28.80 2.85 -3.06
C PRO A 82 28.35 4.24 -2.62
N ASP A 83 27.19 4.71 -3.10
CA ASP A 83 26.73 6.09 -2.85
C ASP A 83 25.19 6.16 -2.88
N PRO A 84 24.49 5.84 -1.76
CA PRO A 84 23.05 5.65 -1.74
C PRO A 84 22.25 6.94 -1.97
N LEU A 85 22.83 8.11 -1.74
CA LEU A 85 22.19 9.41 -1.96
C LEU A 85 22.65 10.10 -3.24
N ARG A 86 23.71 9.59 -3.90
CA ARG A 86 24.19 10.08 -5.18
C ARG A 86 23.79 9.09 -6.27
N ILE A 87 23.05 9.57 -7.24
CA ILE A 87 22.61 8.76 -8.36
C ILE A 87 23.70 8.78 -9.41
N ARG A 88 24.70 7.92 -9.27
CA ARG A 88 25.74 7.74 -10.28
C ARG A 88 25.45 6.53 -11.15
N GLY A 89 25.31 6.74 -12.45
CA GLY A 89 25.52 5.77 -13.51
C GLY A 89 24.40 4.76 -13.81
N VAL A 90 23.49 4.47 -12.91
CA VAL A 90 22.44 3.45 -13.11
C VAL A 90 21.04 4.06 -13.11
N SER A 91 20.90 5.28 -12.65
CA SER A 91 19.61 5.95 -12.65
C SER A 91 19.34 6.66 -13.97
N ILE A 92 18.13 6.52 -14.46
CA ILE A 92 17.58 7.33 -15.55
C ILE A 92 17.60 8.84 -15.18
N TYR A 93 17.84 9.16 -13.91
CA TYR A 93 17.73 10.50 -13.32
C TYR A 93 18.98 10.89 -12.50
N PRO A 94 20.13 11.17 -13.13
CA PRO A 94 21.34 11.57 -12.42
C PRO A 94 21.17 12.96 -11.81
N PHE A 95 21.37 13.10 -10.51
CA PHE A 95 21.46 14.39 -9.83
C PHE A 95 22.35 14.27 -8.57
N ASP A 96 23.03 15.37 -8.19
CA ASP A 96 23.86 15.42 -7.02
C ASP A 96 23.21 16.24 -5.90
N LEU A 97 23.38 15.81 -4.67
CA LEU A 97 23.00 16.54 -3.47
C LEU A 97 24.20 17.24 -2.84
N THR A 98 23.99 18.42 -2.30
CA THR A 98 24.97 19.01 -1.36
C THR A 98 24.95 18.24 -0.04
N ARG A 99 26.00 18.41 0.79
CA ARG A 99 26.06 17.76 2.10
C ARG A 99 24.85 18.10 2.98
N ASP A 100 24.42 19.36 2.98
CA ASP A 100 23.28 19.81 3.79
C ASP A 100 21.95 19.22 3.28
N GLN A 101 21.80 19.12 1.97
CA GLN A 101 20.64 18.46 1.36
C GLN A 101 20.58 16.97 1.70
N ALA A 102 21.71 16.26 1.57
CA ALA A 102 21.80 14.86 1.94
C ALA A 102 21.49 14.64 3.43
N GLY A 103 22.06 15.48 4.31
CA GLY A 103 21.74 15.47 5.74
C GLY A 103 20.25 15.71 6.02
N THR A 104 19.64 16.63 5.28
CA THR A 104 18.18 16.89 5.39
C THR A 104 17.34 15.69 4.99
N VAL A 105 17.69 14.98 3.90
CA VAL A 105 16.99 13.75 3.45
C VAL A 105 17.06 12.67 4.54
N LEU A 106 18.26 12.43 5.11
CA LEU A 106 18.45 11.45 6.19
C LEU A 106 17.67 11.82 7.44
N LEU A 107 17.65 13.11 7.80
CA LEU A 107 16.84 13.63 8.90
C LEU A 107 15.35 13.41 8.67
N CYS A 108 14.84 13.72 7.49
CA CYS A 108 13.44 13.47 7.15
C CYS A 108 13.07 12.00 7.37
N LEU A 109 13.91 11.08 6.89
CA LEU A 109 13.66 9.64 7.01
C LEU A 109 13.73 9.17 8.47
N ALA A 110 14.75 9.58 9.21
CA ALA A 110 14.94 9.22 10.62
C ALA A 110 13.81 9.77 11.51
N LEU A 111 13.48 11.07 11.35
CA LEU A 111 12.40 11.72 12.10
C LEU A 111 11.05 11.08 11.80
N SER A 112 10.75 10.83 10.53
CA SER A 112 9.50 10.18 10.16
C SER A 112 9.36 8.81 10.81
N ALA A 113 10.38 7.96 10.76
CA ALA A 113 10.36 6.64 11.36
C ALA A 113 10.11 6.68 12.88
N VAL A 114 10.82 7.59 13.61
CA VAL A 114 10.65 7.76 15.06
C VAL A 114 9.27 8.31 15.38
N CYS A 115 8.80 9.33 14.65
CA CYS A 115 7.50 9.96 14.88
C CYS A 115 6.33 9.03 14.57
N VAL A 116 6.45 8.14 13.58
CA VAL A 116 5.45 7.10 13.32
C VAL A 116 5.43 6.05 14.44
N TYR A 117 6.60 5.63 14.92
CA TYR A 117 6.69 4.62 15.98
C TYR A 117 6.13 5.10 17.33
N GLY A 118 6.35 6.38 17.67
CA GLY A 118 5.98 6.96 18.97
C GLY A 118 4.51 6.75 19.35
N PRO A 119 3.52 7.26 18.58
CA PRO A 119 2.10 7.08 18.86
C PRO A 119 1.66 5.60 18.86
N CYS A 120 2.26 4.77 18.00
CA CYS A 120 1.94 3.34 17.94
C CYS A 120 2.31 2.61 19.24
N ARG A 121 3.37 3.06 19.93
CA ARG A 121 3.81 2.48 21.21
C ARG A 121 2.83 2.79 22.35
N TRP A 122 2.08 3.87 22.22
CA TRP A 122 1.22 4.35 23.28
C TRP A 122 0.04 3.41 23.50
N ASN A 123 -0.11 2.94 24.73
CA ASN A 123 -1.27 2.14 25.15
C ASN A 123 -1.56 0.89 24.29
N TYR A 124 -0.49 0.30 23.70
CA TYR A 124 -0.63 -0.93 22.93
C TYR A 124 -1.26 -2.02 23.81
N ARG A 125 -2.37 -2.58 23.33
CA ARG A 125 -3.02 -3.76 23.91
C ARG A 125 -3.11 -4.85 22.86
N ARG A 126 -2.79 -6.08 23.27
CA ARG A 126 -3.00 -7.25 22.43
C ARG A 126 -4.50 -7.39 22.14
N LEU A 127 -4.85 -7.57 20.88
CA LEU A 127 -6.23 -7.82 20.49
C LEU A 127 -6.57 -9.29 20.73
N ALA A 128 -7.78 -9.53 21.28
CA ALA A 128 -8.38 -10.86 21.21
C ALA A 128 -8.79 -11.16 19.76
N PRO A 129 -8.76 -12.44 19.34
CA PRO A 129 -9.28 -12.81 18.03
C PRO A 129 -10.72 -12.31 17.88
N PRO A 130 -11.07 -11.66 16.76
CA PRO A 130 -12.39 -11.12 16.56
C PRO A 130 -13.43 -12.24 16.48
N GLU A 131 -14.42 -12.20 17.34
CA GLU A 131 -15.56 -13.11 17.34
C GLU A 131 -16.83 -12.34 16.90
N ASP A 132 -17.34 -12.67 15.74
CA ASP A 132 -18.61 -12.15 15.26
C ASP A 132 -19.39 -13.24 14.53
N THR A 133 -20.43 -13.75 15.17
CA THR A 133 -21.29 -14.78 14.61
C THR A 133 -22.30 -14.19 13.60
N LYS A 134 -22.68 -12.92 13.77
CA LYS A 134 -23.70 -12.26 12.93
C LYS A 134 -23.23 -12.05 11.49
N VAL A 135 -21.93 -11.85 11.29
CA VAL A 135 -21.37 -11.57 9.95
C VAL A 135 -21.35 -12.83 9.05
N ARG A 136 -21.41 -14.03 9.63
CA ARG A 136 -21.42 -15.27 8.86
C ARG A 136 -22.63 -15.44 7.94
N GLN A 137 -23.75 -14.79 8.24
CA GLN A 137 -24.91 -14.82 7.35
C GLN A 137 -24.64 -14.20 5.96
N PHE A 138 -23.59 -13.36 5.85
CA PHE A 138 -23.17 -12.76 4.58
C PHE A 138 -22.36 -13.71 3.69
N LEU A 139 -21.75 -14.77 4.24
CA LEU A 139 -20.83 -15.63 3.50
C LEU A 139 -21.41 -16.24 2.21
N PRO A 140 -22.64 -16.80 2.17
CA PRO A 140 -23.19 -17.35 0.93
C PRO A 140 -23.28 -16.31 -0.19
N TYR A 141 -23.69 -15.09 0.15
CA TYR A 141 -23.74 -13.98 -0.80
C TYR A 141 -22.34 -13.55 -1.24
N LEU A 142 -21.38 -13.45 -0.31
CA LEU A 142 -19.99 -13.09 -0.63
C LEU A 142 -19.32 -14.10 -1.55
N TYR A 143 -19.59 -15.40 -1.35
CA TYR A 143 -19.14 -16.45 -2.28
C TYR A 143 -19.75 -16.29 -3.66
N LEU A 144 -21.07 -16.03 -3.73
CA LEU A 144 -21.75 -15.78 -5.00
C LEU A 144 -21.12 -14.61 -5.75
N VAL A 145 -20.92 -13.48 -5.07
CA VAL A 145 -20.30 -12.28 -5.65
C VAL A 145 -18.87 -12.59 -6.08
N PHE A 146 -18.04 -13.13 -5.19
CA PHE A 146 -16.63 -13.39 -5.49
C PHE A 146 -16.47 -14.34 -6.67
N TYR A 147 -17.04 -15.55 -6.61
CA TYR A 147 -16.87 -16.53 -7.68
C TYR A 147 -17.60 -16.12 -8.97
N GLY A 148 -18.73 -15.40 -8.86
CA GLY A 148 -19.44 -14.86 -10.02
C GLY A 148 -18.66 -13.75 -10.75
N THR A 149 -17.82 -13.00 -10.04
CA THR A 149 -16.99 -11.93 -10.64
C THR A 149 -15.66 -12.45 -11.22
N LEU A 150 -15.20 -13.66 -10.86
CA LEU A 150 -13.92 -14.20 -11.33
C LEU A 150 -13.81 -14.30 -12.86
N PRO A 151 -14.81 -14.84 -13.60
CA PRO A 151 -14.73 -14.89 -15.06
C PRO A 151 -14.61 -13.49 -15.69
N ILE A 152 -15.32 -12.51 -15.12
CA ILE A 152 -15.32 -11.12 -15.59
C ILE A 152 -13.96 -10.48 -15.34
N GLN A 153 -13.35 -10.76 -14.18
CA GLN A 153 -12.01 -10.29 -13.86
C GLN A 153 -10.94 -10.94 -14.75
N LEU A 154 -11.08 -12.21 -15.06
CA LEU A 154 -10.21 -12.92 -15.98
C LEU A 154 -10.31 -12.31 -17.38
N PHE A 155 -11.52 -12.04 -17.88
CA PHE A 155 -11.75 -11.36 -19.15
C PHE A 155 -11.05 -10.00 -19.19
N LYS A 156 -11.24 -9.15 -18.17
CA LYS A 156 -10.55 -7.85 -18.09
C LYS A 156 -9.03 -8.01 -18.12
N ASN A 157 -8.47 -8.95 -17.34
CA ASN A 157 -7.02 -9.15 -17.28
C ASN A 157 -6.47 -9.65 -18.62
N TYR A 158 -7.26 -10.45 -19.36
CA TYR A 158 -6.93 -10.91 -20.70
C TYR A 158 -6.92 -9.75 -21.71
N GLU A 159 -7.95 -8.89 -21.70
CA GLU A 159 -8.00 -7.68 -22.55
C GLU A 159 -6.81 -6.76 -22.29
N TYR A 160 -6.45 -6.54 -21.02
CA TYR A 160 -5.28 -5.76 -20.64
C TYR A 160 -3.98 -6.40 -21.16
N TYR A 161 -3.87 -7.72 -21.04
CA TYR A 161 -2.70 -8.44 -21.52
C TYR A 161 -2.56 -8.32 -23.05
N GLN A 162 -3.64 -8.55 -23.80
CA GLN A 162 -3.62 -8.41 -25.27
C GLN A 162 -3.25 -6.99 -25.68
N PHE A 163 -3.91 -5.98 -25.10
CA PHE A 163 -3.63 -4.57 -25.42
C PHE A 163 -2.14 -4.25 -25.24
N ILE A 164 -1.54 -4.70 -24.12
CA ILE A 164 -0.13 -4.42 -23.84
C ILE A 164 0.79 -5.15 -24.81
N GLN A 165 0.47 -6.38 -25.18
CA GLN A 165 1.28 -7.12 -26.17
C GLN A 165 1.24 -6.47 -27.56
N GLU A 166 0.08 -6.00 -27.99
CA GLU A 166 -0.12 -5.33 -29.27
C GLU A 166 0.59 -3.97 -29.36
N HIS A 167 0.74 -3.27 -28.24
CA HIS A 167 1.29 -1.91 -28.19
C HIS A 167 2.75 -1.82 -27.71
N GLY A 168 3.48 -2.94 -27.62
CA GLY A 168 4.93 -2.92 -27.36
C GLY A 168 5.35 -3.04 -25.90
N GLY A 169 4.48 -3.56 -25.03
CA GLY A 169 4.85 -3.99 -23.69
C GLY A 169 4.47 -3.06 -22.55
N TYR A 170 5.03 -3.34 -21.36
CA TYR A 170 4.65 -2.73 -20.09
C TYR A 170 4.70 -1.19 -20.04
N LEU A 171 5.66 -0.56 -20.70
CA LEU A 171 5.78 0.90 -20.66
C LEU A 171 4.57 1.59 -21.30
N HIS A 172 3.99 0.98 -22.33
CA HIS A 172 2.78 1.48 -22.97
C HIS A 172 1.52 1.43 -22.08
N PHE A 173 1.50 0.55 -21.06
CA PHE A 173 0.41 0.54 -20.08
C PHE A 173 0.24 1.89 -19.38
N TRP A 174 1.33 2.54 -19.02
CA TRP A 174 1.28 3.83 -18.30
C TRP A 174 1.02 5.02 -19.23
N VAL A 175 1.48 4.94 -20.48
CA VAL A 175 1.22 5.99 -21.49
C VAL A 175 -0.24 5.98 -21.92
N ASN A 176 -0.82 4.79 -22.11
CA ASN A 176 -2.15 4.60 -22.68
C ASN A 176 -3.17 4.10 -21.63
N HIS A 177 -2.98 4.43 -20.37
CA HIS A 177 -3.81 3.88 -19.28
C HIS A 177 -5.30 4.19 -19.45
N ALA A 178 -5.69 5.38 -19.97
CA ALA A 178 -7.08 5.70 -20.21
C ALA A 178 -7.66 4.93 -21.39
N ASP A 179 -6.91 4.76 -22.46
CA ASP A 179 -7.35 3.98 -23.62
C ASP A 179 -7.56 2.52 -23.25
N ILE A 180 -6.63 1.95 -22.46
CA ILE A 180 -6.79 0.60 -21.88
C ILE A 180 -8.02 0.55 -20.96
N ALA A 181 -8.20 1.56 -20.12
CA ALA A 181 -9.39 1.61 -19.27
C ALA A 181 -10.67 1.80 -20.09
N ALA A 182 -10.63 2.53 -21.20
CA ALA A 182 -11.76 2.73 -22.10
C ALA A 182 -12.11 1.48 -22.90
N SER A 183 -11.14 0.62 -23.25
CA SER A 183 -11.39 -0.64 -23.97
C SER A 183 -12.26 -1.62 -23.17
N VAL A 184 -12.26 -1.52 -21.83
CA VAL A 184 -13.08 -2.38 -20.97
C VAL A 184 -14.43 -1.71 -20.69
N PRO A 185 -15.57 -2.35 -21.02
CA PRO A 185 -16.91 -1.81 -20.80
C PRO A 185 -17.13 -1.34 -19.35
N LEU A 186 -17.84 -0.23 -19.16
CA LEU A 186 -18.08 0.38 -17.84
C LEU A 186 -18.70 -0.59 -16.84
N PHE A 187 -19.67 -1.42 -17.30
CA PHE A 187 -20.32 -2.40 -16.41
C PHE A 187 -19.36 -3.49 -15.92
N VAL A 188 -18.39 -3.90 -16.75
CA VAL A 188 -17.33 -4.85 -16.37
C VAL A 188 -16.47 -4.23 -15.27
N ARG A 189 -16.06 -2.97 -15.44
CA ARG A 189 -15.28 -2.23 -14.42
C ARG A 189 -16.06 -2.09 -13.11
N ALA A 190 -17.34 -1.75 -13.18
CA ALA A 190 -18.20 -1.62 -12.00
C ALA A 190 -18.37 -2.96 -11.23
N ILE A 191 -18.50 -4.08 -11.95
CA ILE A 191 -18.60 -5.41 -11.32
C ILE A 191 -17.27 -5.81 -10.66
N ILE A 192 -16.13 -5.53 -11.29
CA ILE A 192 -14.82 -5.92 -10.77
C ILE A 192 -14.48 -5.18 -9.46
N VAL A 193 -14.95 -3.95 -9.31
CA VAL A 193 -14.70 -3.14 -8.09
C VAL A 193 -15.17 -3.84 -6.81
N ILE A 194 -16.22 -4.67 -6.87
CA ILE A 194 -16.72 -5.41 -5.71
C ILE A 194 -16.02 -6.75 -5.45
N SER A 195 -15.20 -7.24 -6.39
CA SER A 195 -14.53 -8.54 -6.28
C SER A 195 -13.51 -8.60 -5.15
N LEU A 196 -12.61 -7.59 -5.06
CA LEU A 196 -11.61 -7.52 -4.01
C LEU A 196 -12.24 -7.38 -2.61
N PRO A 197 -13.19 -6.47 -2.36
CA PRO A 197 -13.89 -6.42 -1.08
C PRO A 197 -14.62 -7.73 -0.72
N ALA A 198 -15.24 -8.41 -1.68
CA ALA A 198 -15.87 -9.71 -1.43
C ALA A 198 -14.84 -10.78 -1.03
N PHE A 199 -13.68 -10.84 -1.71
CA PHE A 199 -12.57 -11.72 -1.35
C PHE A 199 -12.04 -11.44 0.05
N VAL A 200 -11.73 -10.17 0.36
CA VAL A 200 -11.23 -9.77 1.69
C VAL A 200 -12.26 -10.09 2.78
N ALA A 201 -13.55 -9.88 2.51
CA ALA A 201 -14.61 -10.24 3.44
C ALA A 201 -14.65 -11.76 3.70
N ILE A 202 -14.54 -12.58 2.66
CA ILE A 202 -14.45 -14.06 2.81
C ILE A 202 -13.24 -14.40 3.68
N PHE A 203 -12.08 -13.81 3.39
CA PHE A 203 -10.86 -14.08 4.14
C PHE A 203 -10.99 -13.71 5.64
N VAL A 204 -11.67 -12.61 5.94
CA VAL A 204 -11.89 -12.15 7.32
C VAL A 204 -12.96 -12.99 8.03
N PHE A 205 -14.10 -13.27 7.38
CA PHE A 205 -15.28 -13.82 8.04
C PHE A 205 -15.32 -15.36 8.05
N GLU A 206 -14.69 -16.02 7.07
CA GLU A 206 -14.71 -17.49 7.01
C GLU A 206 -13.76 -18.10 8.04
N LYS A 207 -14.25 -19.07 8.80
CA LYS A 207 -13.47 -19.83 9.80
C LYS A 207 -12.89 -21.12 9.22
N ARG A 208 -13.52 -21.69 8.19
CA ARG A 208 -13.09 -22.96 7.59
C ARG A 208 -11.91 -22.73 6.65
N ARG A 209 -10.73 -23.13 7.07
CA ARG A 209 -9.46 -22.88 6.36
C ARG A 209 -9.48 -23.32 4.89
N LYS A 210 -10.12 -24.46 4.58
CA LYS A 210 -10.20 -24.96 3.20
C LYS A 210 -10.82 -23.96 2.24
N TYR A 211 -11.88 -23.26 2.65
CA TYR A 211 -12.55 -22.28 1.80
C TYR A 211 -11.77 -20.98 1.68
N VAL A 212 -11.07 -20.58 2.76
CA VAL A 212 -10.14 -19.45 2.72
C VAL A 212 -9.00 -19.72 1.74
N TYR A 213 -8.38 -20.91 1.81
CA TYR A 213 -7.31 -21.29 0.89
C TYR A 213 -7.80 -21.37 -0.56
N LEU A 214 -8.99 -21.93 -0.80
CA LEU A 214 -9.55 -22.01 -2.14
C LEU A 214 -9.81 -20.61 -2.72
N ALA A 215 -10.42 -19.71 -1.96
CA ALA A 215 -10.65 -18.33 -2.39
C ALA A 215 -9.33 -17.59 -2.63
N THR A 216 -8.32 -17.79 -1.75
CA THR A 216 -7.00 -17.18 -1.92
C THR A 216 -6.29 -17.70 -3.16
N ALA A 217 -6.31 -19.02 -3.39
CA ALA A 217 -5.72 -19.61 -4.58
C ALA A 217 -6.40 -19.11 -5.86
N ALA A 218 -7.74 -19.04 -5.88
CA ALA A 218 -8.49 -18.51 -7.02
C ALA A 218 -8.14 -17.04 -7.29
N TYR A 219 -8.06 -16.20 -6.25
CA TYR A 219 -7.69 -14.80 -6.40
C TYR A 219 -6.25 -14.63 -6.92
N LEU A 220 -5.29 -15.37 -6.36
CA LEU A 220 -3.89 -15.32 -6.80
C LEU A 220 -3.75 -15.81 -8.25
N LEU A 221 -4.43 -16.89 -8.62
CA LEU A 221 -4.40 -17.44 -9.98
C LEU A 221 -4.86 -16.39 -11.02
N ILE A 222 -5.96 -15.70 -10.72
CA ILE A 222 -6.50 -14.66 -11.61
C ILE A 222 -5.58 -13.42 -11.63
N SER A 223 -4.80 -13.20 -10.58
CA SER A 223 -3.85 -12.10 -10.51
C SER A 223 -2.52 -12.37 -11.25
N ILE A 224 -2.27 -13.60 -11.71
CA ILE A 224 -1.03 -13.95 -12.44
C ILE A 224 -0.82 -13.07 -13.68
N PRO A 225 -1.79 -12.83 -14.57
CA PRO A 225 -1.60 -11.95 -15.72
C PRO A 225 -1.17 -10.54 -15.29
N THR A 226 -1.77 -10.00 -14.23
CA THR A 226 -1.41 -8.68 -13.68
C THR A 226 0.02 -8.66 -13.14
N LEU A 227 0.49 -9.76 -12.53
CA LEU A 227 1.88 -9.91 -12.09
C LEU A 227 2.83 -9.93 -13.29
N LEU A 228 2.53 -10.70 -14.32
CA LEU A 228 3.34 -10.79 -15.54
C LEU A 228 3.42 -9.45 -16.28
N LEU A 229 2.40 -8.60 -16.15
CA LEU A 229 2.42 -7.21 -16.62
C LEU A 229 3.26 -6.27 -15.75
N GLY A 230 3.90 -6.76 -14.67
CA GLY A 230 4.73 -5.93 -13.76
C GLY A 230 3.95 -5.12 -12.73
N LEU A 231 2.63 -5.27 -12.64
CA LEU A 231 1.76 -4.58 -11.66
C LEU A 231 1.74 -5.29 -10.31
N ARG A 232 2.91 -5.48 -9.72
CA ARG A 232 3.15 -6.34 -8.55
C ARG A 232 2.85 -5.69 -7.19
N GLY A 233 2.93 -4.36 -7.10
CA GLY A 233 2.87 -3.66 -5.81
C GLY A 233 1.58 -3.93 -5.04
N GLY A 234 0.41 -3.87 -5.70
CA GLY A 234 -0.88 -4.13 -5.08
C GLY A 234 -1.03 -5.56 -4.57
N ILE A 235 -0.52 -6.55 -5.31
CA ILE A 235 -0.59 -7.96 -4.91
C ILE A 235 0.30 -8.22 -3.70
N PHE A 236 1.52 -7.66 -3.68
CA PHE A 236 2.42 -7.79 -2.53
C PHE A 236 1.83 -7.17 -1.27
N ALA A 237 1.29 -5.96 -1.37
CA ALA A 237 0.64 -5.30 -0.26
C ALA A 237 -0.59 -6.09 0.24
N LEU A 238 -1.36 -6.69 -0.67
CA LEU A 238 -2.47 -7.55 -0.32
C LEU A 238 -2.01 -8.82 0.42
N VAL A 239 -0.98 -9.52 -0.09
CA VAL A 239 -0.44 -10.73 0.57
C VAL A 239 0.03 -10.42 2.00
N VAL A 240 0.75 -9.30 2.19
CA VAL A 240 1.18 -8.84 3.52
C VAL A 240 -0.02 -8.50 4.40
N THR A 241 -1.07 -7.91 3.84
CA THR A 241 -2.33 -7.62 4.55
C THR A 241 -3.04 -8.90 4.98
N LEU A 242 -3.15 -9.90 4.11
CA LEU A 242 -3.74 -11.20 4.44
C LEU A 242 -2.94 -11.92 5.54
N TRP A 243 -1.62 -11.80 5.51
CA TRP A 243 -0.80 -12.27 6.62
C TRP A 243 -1.13 -11.55 7.93
N TYR A 244 -1.25 -10.21 7.93
CA TYR A 244 -1.66 -9.44 9.10
C TYR A 244 -3.02 -9.90 9.65
N VAL A 245 -4.04 -10.01 8.79
CA VAL A 245 -5.37 -10.51 9.17
C VAL A 245 -5.26 -11.90 9.80
N SER A 246 -4.48 -12.80 9.21
CA SER A 246 -4.23 -14.14 9.74
C SER A 246 -3.56 -14.09 11.12
N ALA A 247 -2.60 -13.19 11.31
CA ALA A 247 -1.91 -13.00 12.59
C ALA A 247 -2.87 -12.47 13.68
N VAL A 248 -3.75 -11.52 13.35
CA VAL A 248 -4.77 -10.97 14.27
C VAL A 248 -5.81 -12.03 14.64
N LYS A 249 -6.27 -12.85 13.67
CA LYS A 249 -7.25 -13.94 13.91
C LYS A 249 -6.66 -15.11 14.69
N SER A 250 -5.34 -15.26 14.76
CA SER A 250 -4.68 -16.38 15.42
C SER A 250 -4.37 -16.08 16.88
N THR A 251 -4.53 -17.08 17.76
CA THR A 251 -4.03 -17.02 19.13
C THR A 251 -2.53 -17.36 19.22
N LYS A 252 -2.01 -18.08 18.21
CA LYS A 252 -0.60 -18.51 18.15
C LYS A 252 0.28 -17.34 17.71
N LYS A 253 1.46 -17.25 18.30
CA LYS A 253 2.49 -16.31 17.88
C LYS A 253 2.93 -16.58 16.44
N SER A 254 3.06 -15.54 15.63
CA SER A 254 3.62 -15.66 14.29
C SER A 254 5.11 -16.04 14.39
N ARG A 255 5.54 -17.00 13.58
CA ARG A 255 6.96 -17.38 13.53
C ARG A 255 7.69 -16.37 12.63
N ILE A 256 8.79 -15.82 13.12
CA ILE A 256 9.64 -14.88 12.34
C ILE A 256 10.09 -15.51 11.03
N MET A 257 10.36 -16.84 11.05
CA MET A 257 10.72 -17.61 9.87
C MET A 257 9.63 -17.54 8.77
N THR A 258 8.34 -17.61 9.15
CA THR A 258 7.24 -17.50 8.18
C THR A 258 7.21 -16.13 7.52
N VAL A 259 7.47 -15.07 8.29
CA VAL A 259 7.52 -13.69 7.75
C VAL A 259 8.75 -13.52 6.87
N ALA A 260 9.90 -14.02 7.32
CA ALA A 260 11.14 -13.96 6.56
C ALA A 260 11.02 -14.73 5.24
N LEU A 261 10.45 -15.93 5.24
CA LEU A 261 10.19 -16.72 4.03
C LEU A 261 9.21 -16.04 3.09
N LEU A 262 8.14 -15.44 3.63
CA LEU A 262 7.20 -14.68 2.81
C LEU A 262 7.88 -13.46 2.18
N ALA A 263 8.62 -12.69 2.96
CA ALA A 263 9.36 -11.53 2.45
C ALA A 263 10.38 -11.94 1.38
N PHE A 264 11.14 -13.01 1.62
CA PHE A 264 12.09 -13.55 0.66
C PHE A 264 11.40 -14.02 -0.63
N ALA A 265 10.30 -14.77 -0.52
CA ALA A 265 9.54 -15.21 -1.69
C ALA A 265 8.99 -14.03 -2.51
N LEU A 266 8.49 -12.98 -1.85
CA LEU A 266 8.03 -11.76 -2.52
C LEU A 266 9.17 -11.02 -3.23
N VAL A 267 10.35 -10.97 -2.61
CA VAL A 267 11.57 -10.40 -3.23
C VAL A 267 11.96 -11.19 -4.47
N VAL A 268 12.08 -12.50 -4.38
CA VAL A 268 12.48 -13.37 -5.50
C VAL A 268 11.46 -13.30 -6.63
N VAL A 269 10.16 -13.44 -6.34
CA VAL A 269 9.12 -13.30 -7.38
C VAL A 269 9.14 -11.91 -8.01
N GLY A 270 9.34 -10.88 -7.19
CA GLY A 270 9.42 -9.51 -7.67
C GLY A 270 10.60 -9.28 -8.62
N ASP A 271 11.73 -9.88 -8.32
CA ASP A 271 12.95 -9.79 -9.13
C ASP A 271 12.80 -10.57 -10.44
N VAL A 272 12.37 -11.83 -10.37
CA VAL A 272 12.09 -12.64 -11.58
C VAL A 272 11.14 -11.92 -12.54
N VAL A 273 10.04 -11.35 -12.02
CA VAL A 273 9.09 -10.59 -12.84
C VAL A 273 9.75 -9.34 -13.44
N GLN A 274 10.65 -8.68 -12.71
CA GLN A 274 11.36 -7.51 -13.21
C GLN A 274 12.33 -7.88 -14.33
N THR A 275 13.12 -8.92 -14.16
CA THR A 275 14.09 -9.40 -15.15
C THR A 275 13.40 -9.87 -16.43
N LEU A 276 12.33 -10.67 -16.31
CA LEU A 276 11.53 -11.10 -17.47
C LEU A 276 10.93 -9.92 -18.26
N ARG A 277 10.77 -8.77 -17.63
CA ARG A 277 10.25 -7.56 -18.26
C ARG A 277 11.33 -6.72 -18.94
N GLU A 278 12.52 -6.66 -18.34
CA GLU A 278 13.59 -5.71 -18.74
C GLU A 278 14.63 -6.35 -19.66
N ASP A 279 14.84 -7.67 -19.54
CA ASP A 279 15.88 -8.37 -20.29
C ASP A 279 15.41 -9.78 -20.67
N THR A 280 15.34 -10.02 -21.99
CA THR A 280 14.98 -11.33 -22.55
C THR A 280 16.16 -12.30 -22.56
N ASP A 281 17.39 -11.82 -22.37
CA ASP A 281 18.63 -12.61 -22.49
C ASP A 281 19.33 -12.86 -21.14
N ALA A 282 18.63 -12.56 -20.00
CA ALA A 282 19.19 -12.73 -18.67
C ALA A 282 19.60 -14.19 -18.39
N THR A 283 20.80 -14.36 -17.85
CA THR A 283 21.36 -15.66 -17.46
C THR A 283 21.14 -15.98 -16.00
N LEU A 284 21.20 -17.27 -15.63
CA LEU A 284 21.04 -17.70 -14.22
C LEU A 284 22.06 -17.07 -13.26
N SER A 285 23.24 -16.65 -13.76
CA SER A 285 24.26 -15.95 -12.97
C SER A 285 23.82 -14.56 -12.51
N ASP A 286 22.96 -13.91 -13.28
CA ASP A 286 22.46 -12.55 -13.00
C ASP A 286 21.50 -12.56 -11.81
N TYR A 287 20.94 -13.72 -11.47
CA TYR A 287 20.04 -13.91 -10.32
C TYR A 287 20.75 -14.12 -8.97
N ALA A 288 22.07 -14.36 -8.96
CA ALA A 288 22.79 -14.65 -7.72
C ALA A 288 22.80 -13.47 -6.72
N PHE A 289 22.81 -12.23 -7.20
CA PHE A 289 22.75 -10.99 -6.42
C PHE A 289 21.39 -10.31 -6.47
N ALA A 290 20.44 -10.90 -7.17
CA ALA A 290 19.10 -10.39 -7.42
C ALA A 290 18.37 -9.88 -6.16
N PRO A 291 18.39 -10.55 -4.98
CA PRO A 291 17.70 -10.05 -3.79
C PRO A 291 18.23 -8.71 -3.29
N LEU A 292 19.55 -8.49 -3.36
CA LEU A 292 20.17 -7.25 -2.92
C LEU A 292 19.87 -6.11 -3.90
N GLU A 293 19.99 -6.40 -5.19
CA GLU A 293 19.64 -5.46 -6.26
C GLU A 293 18.15 -5.09 -6.21
N PHE A 294 17.27 -6.07 -5.99
CA PHE A 294 15.85 -5.79 -5.78
C PHE A 294 15.62 -4.82 -4.63
N VAL A 295 16.26 -5.05 -3.46
CA VAL A 295 16.15 -4.16 -2.30
C VAL A 295 16.66 -2.76 -2.65
N ARG A 296 17.77 -2.67 -3.38
CA ARG A 296 18.34 -1.41 -3.86
C ARG A 296 17.35 -0.65 -4.75
N LEU A 297 16.77 -1.31 -5.73
CA LEU A 297 15.79 -0.73 -6.66
C LEU A 297 14.48 -0.33 -5.97
N GLN A 298 14.03 -1.07 -4.96
CA GLN A 298 12.88 -0.66 -4.17
C GLN A 298 13.13 0.65 -3.39
N GLY A 299 14.39 0.93 -3.01
CA GLY A 299 14.82 2.17 -2.34
C GLY A 299 14.76 3.45 -3.18
N ASN A 300 14.38 3.37 -4.45
CA ASN A 300 14.32 4.54 -5.37
C ASN A 300 13.30 5.62 -4.95
N SER A 301 12.37 5.32 -4.04
CA SER A 301 11.47 6.35 -3.49
C SER A 301 12.22 7.41 -2.66
N LEU A 302 13.44 7.09 -2.20
CA LEU A 302 14.33 8.06 -1.55
C LEU A 302 14.76 9.18 -2.52
N ASP A 303 14.89 8.87 -3.82
CA ASP A 303 15.23 9.85 -4.85
C ASP A 303 14.18 10.95 -4.96
N VAL A 304 12.90 10.58 -4.86
CA VAL A 304 11.80 11.57 -4.88
C VAL A 304 11.92 12.52 -3.69
N THR A 305 12.24 11.99 -2.50
CA THR A 305 12.51 12.80 -1.31
C THR A 305 13.73 13.69 -1.50
N SER A 306 14.78 13.18 -2.11
CA SER A 306 16.01 13.92 -2.43
C SER A 306 15.76 15.07 -3.41
N VAL A 307 14.97 14.85 -4.45
CA VAL A 307 14.55 15.88 -5.40
C VAL A 307 13.68 16.93 -4.73
N ALA A 308 12.74 16.52 -3.88
CA ALA A 308 11.91 17.45 -3.12
C ALA A 308 12.73 18.36 -2.19
N VAL A 309 13.80 17.82 -1.58
CA VAL A 309 14.72 18.61 -0.77
C VAL A 309 15.54 19.58 -1.65
N LYS A 310 16.11 19.09 -2.75
CA LYS A 310 16.93 19.88 -3.67
C LYS A 310 16.17 21.01 -4.33
N TYR A 311 14.98 20.72 -4.83
CA TYR A 311 14.15 21.64 -5.61
C TYR A 311 12.96 22.18 -4.81
N ARG A 312 13.09 22.28 -3.48
CA ARG A 312 12.02 22.73 -2.59
C ARG A 312 11.38 24.04 -3.04
N ASN A 313 12.20 25.00 -3.47
CA ASN A 313 11.72 26.34 -3.88
C ASN A 313 10.79 26.29 -5.11
N LEU A 314 10.95 25.27 -5.97
CA LEU A 314 10.11 25.07 -7.14
C LEU A 314 8.86 24.24 -6.81
N LEU A 315 8.97 23.24 -5.94
CA LEU A 315 7.92 22.27 -5.68
C LEU A 315 6.99 22.67 -4.51
N ALA A 316 7.50 23.34 -3.47
CA ALA A 316 6.72 23.69 -2.29
C ALA A 316 5.53 24.61 -2.55
N PRO A 317 5.58 25.59 -3.49
CA PRO A 317 4.39 26.38 -3.84
C PRO A 317 3.20 25.55 -4.33
N HIS A 318 3.45 24.34 -4.86
CA HIS A 318 2.42 23.43 -5.38
C HIS A 318 2.02 22.34 -4.37
N ALA A 319 2.59 22.30 -3.18
CA ALA A 319 2.40 21.21 -2.23
C ALA A 319 0.92 20.94 -1.87
N LEU A 320 0.13 22.00 -1.64
CA LEU A 320 -1.31 21.86 -1.38
C LEU A 320 -2.09 21.47 -2.64
N SER A 321 -1.65 21.94 -3.83
CA SER A 321 -2.27 21.55 -5.11
C SER A 321 -2.09 20.06 -5.37
N TYR A 322 -0.91 19.49 -5.05
CA TYR A 322 -0.68 18.05 -5.17
C TYR A 322 -1.72 17.26 -4.37
N LEU A 323 -1.88 17.59 -3.08
CA LEU A 323 -2.84 16.91 -2.21
C LEU A 323 -4.29 17.04 -2.71
N TRP A 324 -4.68 18.25 -3.14
CA TRP A 324 -6.03 18.49 -3.64
C TRP A 324 -6.32 17.70 -4.91
N ASN A 325 -5.38 17.71 -5.85
CA ASN A 325 -5.51 16.98 -7.10
C ASN A 325 -5.56 15.46 -6.90
N GLU A 326 -4.83 14.92 -5.91
CA GLU A 326 -4.92 13.49 -5.54
C GLU A 326 -6.34 13.11 -5.10
N LEU A 327 -6.99 13.95 -4.30
CA LEU A 327 -8.39 13.72 -3.93
C LEU A 327 -9.32 13.78 -5.14
N GLN A 328 -9.11 14.70 -6.07
CA GLN A 328 -9.90 14.79 -7.30
C GLN A 328 -9.69 13.57 -8.19
N ASP A 329 -8.45 13.11 -8.36
CA ASP A 329 -8.10 11.95 -9.19
C ASP A 329 -8.68 10.64 -8.63
N ALA A 330 -9.11 10.61 -7.37
CA ALA A 330 -9.87 9.49 -6.81
C ALA A 330 -11.19 9.24 -7.55
N PHE A 331 -11.81 10.32 -8.03
CA PHE A 331 -13.13 10.28 -8.66
C PHE A 331 -13.06 10.33 -10.19
N VAL A 332 -12.00 10.91 -10.74
CA VAL A 332 -11.83 11.11 -12.18
C VAL A 332 -10.48 10.54 -12.60
N PRO A 333 -10.43 9.26 -13.07
CA PRO A 333 -9.21 8.70 -13.63
C PRO A 333 -8.71 9.55 -14.81
N ARG A 334 -7.41 9.85 -14.82
CA ARG A 334 -6.78 10.67 -15.87
C ARG A 334 -5.53 9.98 -16.39
N ASP A 335 -5.19 10.30 -17.63
CA ASP A 335 -3.92 9.86 -18.23
C ASP A 335 -2.73 10.67 -17.72
N LEU A 336 -1.54 10.08 -17.85
CA LEU A 336 -0.30 10.81 -17.56
C LEU A 336 -0.13 12.04 -18.47
N SER A 337 -0.65 11.98 -19.69
CA SER A 337 -0.65 13.09 -20.65
C SER A 337 -1.49 14.30 -20.22
N ASP A 338 -2.48 14.08 -19.36
CA ASP A 338 -3.38 15.14 -18.87
C ASP A 338 -2.80 15.92 -17.68
N TYR A 339 -1.61 15.53 -17.20
CA TYR A 339 -0.98 16.22 -16.09
C TYR A 339 -0.25 17.47 -16.56
N ALA A 340 -0.67 18.61 -16.02
CA ALA A 340 0.05 19.88 -16.09
C ALA A 340 1.03 20.00 -14.92
N PRO A 341 2.10 20.82 -15.03
CA PRO A 341 2.97 21.17 -13.91
C PRO A 341 2.16 21.65 -12.70
N GLY A 342 2.59 21.27 -11.49
CA GLY A 342 1.91 21.58 -10.23
C GLY A 342 0.72 20.69 -9.89
N ARG A 343 0.46 19.66 -10.69
CA ARG A 343 -0.70 18.78 -10.49
C ARG A 343 -0.40 17.53 -9.68
N ARG A 344 0.72 16.88 -9.96
CA ARG A 344 1.20 15.71 -9.19
C ARG A 344 2.68 15.81 -8.91
N LEU A 345 3.07 15.51 -7.68
CA LEU A 345 4.48 15.53 -7.30
C LEU A 345 5.34 14.58 -8.13
N SER A 346 4.88 13.35 -8.35
CA SER A 346 5.59 12.35 -9.16
C SER A 346 5.80 12.80 -10.61
N TYR A 347 4.85 13.52 -11.19
CA TYR A 347 4.96 14.10 -12.52
C TYR A 347 6.02 15.21 -12.54
N ASP A 348 5.93 16.20 -11.64
CA ASP A 348 6.87 17.33 -11.60
C ASP A 348 8.30 16.88 -11.30
N VAL A 349 8.48 15.91 -10.41
CA VAL A 349 9.78 15.29 -10.14
C VAL A 349 10.32 14.61 -11.42
N THR A 350 9.49 13.90 -12.16
CA THR A 350 9.91 13.27 -13.41
C THR A 350 10.31 14.31 -14.45
N VAL A 351 9.53 15.39 -14.61
CA VAL A 351 9.87 16.49 -15.53
C VAL A 351 11.19 17.16 -15.17
N LEU A 352 11.42 17.40 -13.88
CA LEU A 352 12.67 18.02 -13.41
C LEU A 352 13.90 17.14 -13.65
N LEU A 353 13.74 15.83 -13.56
CA LEU A 353 14.84 14.87 -13.72
C LEU A 353 15.08 14.49 -15.19
N ASN A 354 14.02 14.18 -15.91
CA ASN A 354 14.08 13.76 -17.32
C ASN A 354 12.71 13.96 -18.01
N PRO A 355 12.48 15.09 -18.68
CA PRO A 355 11.22 15.36 -19.37
C PRO A 355 10.86 14.30 -20.42
N ALA A 356 11.87 13.74 -21.11
CA ALA A 356 11.67 12.71 -22.13
C ALA A 356 11.21 11.36 -21.55
N ALA A 357 11.30 11.16 -20.25
CA ALA A 357 10.84 9.91 -19.62
C ALA A 357 9.31 9.80 -19.68
N ILE A 358 8.59 10.92 -19.57
CA ILE A 358 7.12 10.94 -19.58
C ILE A 358 6.57 10.37 -20.89
N SER A 359 7.12 10.81 -22.03
CA SER A 359 6.69 10.32 -23.34
C SER A 359 6.97 8.83 -23.56
N ARG A 360 7.86 8.24 -22.73
CA ARG A 360 8.18 6.81 -22.74
C ARG A 360 7.38 6.01 -21.68
N GLY A 361 6.42 6.63 -20.99
CA GLY A 361 5.70 5.97 -19.91
C GLY A 361 6.51 5.71 -18.65
N LEU A 362 7.71 6.31 -18.55
CA LEU A 362 8.55 6.24 -17.38
C LEU A 362 8.21 7.41 -16.43
N GLY A 363 8.06 7.13 -15.15
CA GLY A 363 7.82 8.13 -14.14
C GLY A 363 8.44 7.74 -12.81
N THR A 364 8.71 8.72 -11.96
CA THR A 364 9.08 8.45 -10.58
C THR A 364 7.84 7.99 -9.81
N ALA A 365 8.03 7.09 -8.86
CA ALA A 365 6.99 6.81 -7.87
C ALA A 365 6.75 8.05 -7.00
N GLY A 366 5.66 8.08 -6.23
CA GLY A 366 5.46 9.07 -5.19
C GLY A 366 6.38 8.85 -3.98
N SER A 367 6.35 9.78 -3.06
CA SER A 367 6.94 9.64 -1.73
C SER A 367 6.16 10.51 -0.74
N TYR A 368 5.43 9.88 0.18
CA TYR A 368 4.75 10.63 1.24
C TYR A 368 5.72 11.53 2.00
N LEU A 369 6.95 11.06 2.20
CA LEU A 369 7.99 11.80 2.93
C LEU A 369 8.36 13.11 2.22
N ALA A 370 8.45 13.07 0.89
CA ALA A 370 8.64 14.27 0.07
C ALA A 370 7.50 15.27 0.24
N GLU A 371 6.25 14.80 0.24
CA GLU A 371 5.07 15.64 0.45
C GLU A 371 5.05 16.26 1.84
N LEU A 372 5.34 15.48 2.89
CA LEU A 372 5.43 16.00 4.26
C LEU A 372 6.48 17.13 4.37
N TYR A 373 7.63 16.95 3.70
CA TYR A 373 8.69 17.94 3.69
C TYR A 373 8.29 19.19 2.89
N LEU A 374 7.64 19.06 1.74
CA LEU A 374 7.19 20.19 0.93
C LEU A 374 6.14 21.01 1.66
N LEU A 375 5.23 20.37 2.42
CA LEU A 375 4.16 21.03 3.18
C LEU A 375 4.68 21.90 4.33
N GLY A 376 5.73 21.47 5.01
CA GLY A 376 6.16 22.19 6.24
C GLY A 376 7.61 21.99 6.64
N GLY A 377 8.49 21.58 5.70
CA GLY A 377 9.90 21.29 6.03
C GLY A 377 10.01 20.15 7.04
N LEU A 378 11.03 20.20 7.88
CA LEU A 378 11.21 19.21 8.96
C LEU A 378 10.07 19.22 9.97
N GLY A 379 9.46 20.39 10.24
CA GLY A 379 8.28 20.50 11.11
C GLY A 379 7.08 19.75 10.53
N GLY A 380 6.84 19.87 9.24
CA GLY A 380 5.81 19.10 8.51
C GLY A 380 6.06 17.60 8.61
N VAL A 381 7.30 17.15 8.42
CA VAL A 381 7.68 15.74 8.58
C VAL A 381 7.34 15.23 9.97
N VAL A 382 7.70 15.97 11.03
CA VAL A 382 7.41 15.56 12.43
C VAL A 382 5.91 15.48 12.69
N ILE A 383 5.18 16.57 12.43
CA ILE A 383 3.75 16.65 12.79
C ILE A 383 2.93 15.61 12.02
N LEU A 384 3.12 15.54 10.70
CA LEU A 384 2.33 14.64 9.85
C LEU A 384 2.74 13.18 10.05
N SER A 385 4.01 12.87 10.35
CA SER A 385 4.41 11.51 10.72
C SER A 385 3.83 11.05 12.06
N LEU A 386 3.65 11.96 13.03
CA LEU A 386 2.92 11.67 14.26
C LEU A 386 1.45 11.35 13.97
N LEU A 387 0.82 12.07 13.05
CA LEU A 387 -0.57 11.78 12.61
C LEU A 387 -0.66 10.42 11.92
N VAL A 388 0.31 10.07 11.05
CA VAL A 388 0.40 8.74 10.44
C VAL A 388 0.52 7.66 11.52
N GLY A 389 1.41 7.84 12.51
CA GLY A 389 1.55 6.91 13.63
C GLY A 389 0.26 6.77 14.45
N GLY A 390 -0.44 7.88 14.71
CA GLY A 390 -1.76 7.89 15.36
C GLY A 390 -2.81 7.12 14.55
N SER A 391 -2.84 7.31 13.24
CA SER A 391 -3.74 6.59 12.33
C SER A 391 -3.46 5.09 12.32
N LEU A 392 -2.20 4.67 12.32
CA LEU A 392 -1.81 3.25 12.44
C LEU A 392 -2.26 2.64 13.77
N HIS A 393 -2.17 3.39 14.86
CA HIS A 393 -2.68 2.96 16.16
C HIS A 393 -4.22 2.87 16.17
N LEU A 394 -4.90 3.79 15.51
CA LEU A 394 -6.36 3.74 15.33
C LEU A 394 -6.77 2.50 14.51
N LEU A 395 -6.10 2.22 13.39
CA LEU A 395 -6.35 1.02 12.59
C LEU A 395 -6.15 -0.27 13.41
N HIS A 396 -5.10 -0.32 14.25
CA HIS A 396 -4.93 -1.43 15.19
C HIS A 396 -6.12 -1.54 16.15
N SER A 397 -6.54 -0.43 16.75
CA SER A 397 -7.67 -0.41 17.69
C SER A 397 -8.97 -0.85 17.04
N LEU A 398 -9.22 -0.48 15.80
CA LEU A 398 -10.36 -0.89 14.99
C LEU A 398 -10.36 -2.39 14.67
N SER A 399 -9.23 -3.05 14.63
CA SER A 399 -9.12 -4.48 14.32
C SER A 399 -9.69 -5.43 15.40
N ARG A 400 -10.41 -4.91 16.39
CA ARG A 400 -10.98 -5.68 17.51
C ARG A 400 -12.18 -6.55 17.14
N ASN A 401 -12.97 -6.13 16.17
CA ASN A 401 -14.11 -6.90 15.70
C ASN A 401 -13.98 -7.26 14.23
N ALA A 402 -14.73 -8.26 13.77
CA ALA A 402 -14.58 -8.79 12.41
C ALA A 402 -14.94 -7.77 11.32
N LEU A 403 -15.97 -6.94 11.53
CA LEU A 403 -16.37 -5.93 10.56
C LEU A 403 -15.31 -4.83 10.41
N SER A 404 -14.81 -4.31 11.53
CA SER A 404 -13.77 -3.30 11.51
C SER A 404 -12.44 -3.88 10.98
N LEU A 405 -12.10 -5.14 11.28
CA LEU A 405 -10.95 -5.83 10.71
C LEU A 405 -11.06 -5.94 9.18
N PHE A 406 -12.27 -6.18 8.66
CA PHE A 406 -12.53 -6.16 7.22
C PHE A 406 -12.22 -4.78 6.61
N ILE A 407 -12.69 -3.69 7.22
CA ILE A 407 -12.40 -2.32 6.77
C ILE A 407 -10.88 -2.05 6.83
N VAL A 408 -10.23 -2.41 7.94
CA VAL A 408 -8.78 -2.29 8.08
C VAL A 408 -8.04 -3.06 6.99
N ALA A 409 -8.49 -4.29 6.68
CA ALA A 409 -7.87 -5.11 5.64
C ALA A 409 -8.02 -4.53 4.21
N LEU A 410 -9.02 -3.72 3.94
CA LEU A 410 -9.15 -3.00 2.66
C LEU A 410 -8.22 -1.78 2.57
N ILE A 411 -7.97 -1.10 3.69
CA ILE A 411 -7.14 0.11 3.73
C ILE A 411 -5.65 -0.22 3.86
N LEU A 412 -5.33 -1.29 4.57
CA LEU A 412 -3.96 -1.62 4.96
C LEU A 412 -2.98 -1.78 3.77
N PRO A 413 -3.34 -2.35 2.60
CA PRO A 413 -2.45 -2.41 1.45
C PRO A 413 -1.89 -1.05 1.03
N LEU A 414 -2.71 -0.01 1.09
CA LEU A 414 -2.35 1.36 0.72
C LEU A 414 -1.45 2.00 1.76
N VAL A 415 -1.78 1.79 3.04
CA VAL A 415 -0.94 2.24 4.16
C VAL A 415 0.45 1.60 4.10
N ILE A 416 0.53 0.33 3.72
CA ILE A 416 1.81 -0.39 3.53
C ILE A 416 2.60 0.21 2.36
N LEU A 417 1.94 0.63 1.28
CA LEU A 417 2.59 1.21 0.11
C LEU A 417 2.84 2.72 0.22
N MET A 418 2.27 3.41 1.21
CA MET A 418 2.41 4.85 1.38
C MET A 418 3.86 5.36 1.37
N PRO A 419 4.89 4.63 1.88
CA PRO A 419 6.28 5.07 1.74
C PRO A 419 6.74 5.27 0.29
N ARG A 420 6.09 4.62 -0.68
CA ARG A 420 6.33 4.76 -2.13
C ARG A 420 5.19 5.47 -2.86
N GLY A 421 4.09 5.71 -2.18
CA GLY A 421 2.90 6.37 -2.70
C GLY A 421 2.83 7.83 -2.26
N GLN A 422 1.69 8.41 -2.50
CA GLN A 422 1.32 9.74 -2.06
C GLN A 422 0.54 9.66 -0.74
N LEU A 423 0.54 10.73 0.05
CA LEU A 423 -0.08 10.75 1.37
C LEU A 423 -1.60 10.49 1.28
N LEU A 424 -2.26 11.10 0.31
CA LEU A 424 -3.71 11.01 0.15
C LEU A 424 -4.18 9.85 -0.74
N ASP A 425 -3.29 9.07 -1.35
CA ASP A 425 -3.67 7.82 -2.03
C ASP A 425 -4.48 6.90 -1.10
N CYS A 426 -4.14 6.88 0.20
CA CYS A 426 -4.92 6.15 1.20
C CYS A 426 -6.35 6.68 1.37
N VAL A 427 -6.55 7.99 1.29
CA VAL A 427 -7.86 8.62 1.45
C VAL A 427 -8.71 8.40 0.21
N SER A 428 -8.11 8.58 -0.98
CA SER A 428 -8.79 8.39 -2.25
C SER A 428 -9.31 6.95 -2.41
N GLU A 429 -8.50 5.99 -2.03
CA GLU A 429 -8.88 4.58 -2.12
C GLU A 429 -9.83 4.15 -0.98
N LEU A 430 -9.74 4.79 0.17
CA LEU A 430 -10.75 4.62 1.23
C LEU A 430 -12.14 5.01 0.70
N LEU A 431 -12.25 6.11 -0.03
CA LEU A 431 -13.50 6.55 -0.66
C LEU A 431 -13.99 5.53 -1.71
N ARG A 432 -13.10 5.05 -2.58
CA ARG A 432 -13.43 3.98 -3.54
C ARG A 432 -13.87 2.69 -2.84
N SER A 433 -13.17 2.30 -1.79
CA SER A 433 -13.53 1.13 -0.98
C SER A 433 -14.89 1.32 -0.28
N ALA A 434 -15.20 2.52 0.19
CA ALA A 434 -16.50 2.83 0.78
C ALA A 434 -17.64 2.67 -0.23
N ILE A 435 -17.46 3.14 -1.47
CA ILE A 435 -18.42 2.94 -2.56
C ILE A 435 -18.60 1.44 -2.85
N SER A 436 -17.51 0.69 -2.93
CA SER A 436 -17.56 -0.76 -3.17
C SER A 436 -18.27 -1.53 -2.05
N ILE A 437 -18.05 -1.14 -0.80
CA ILE A 437 -18.73 -1.69 0.37
C ILE A 437 -20.22 -1.34 0.32
N ALA A 438 -20.57 -0.10 -0.03
CA ALA A 438 -21.97 0.31 -0.17
C ALA A 438 -22.70 -0.52 -1.24
N ILE A 439 -22.08 -0.75 -2.39
CA ILE A 439 -22.62 -1.61 -3.46
C ILE A 439 -22.82 -3.05 -2.95
N LEU A 440 -21.85 -3.62 -2.23
CA LEU A 440 -21.97 -4.96 -1.62
C LEU A 440 -23.12 -5.02 -0.61
N LEU A 441 -23.28 -4.00 0.23
CA LEU A 441 -24.37 -3.94 1.20
C LEU A 441 -25.76 -3.82 0.54
N CYS A 442 -25.90 -2.97 -0.48
CA CYS A 442 -27.12 -2.87 -1.28
C CYS A 442 -27.46 -4.21 -1.97
N GLY A 443 -26.47 -4.84 -2.59
CA GLY A 443 -26.64 -6.15 -3.18
C GLY A 443 -27.02 -7.24 -2.16
N TRP A 444 -26.49 -7.18 -0.94
CA TRP A 444 -26.89 -8.05 0.16
C TRP A 444 -28.36 -7.85 0.57
N VAL A 445 -28.81 -6.62 0.70
CA VAL A 445 -30.20 -6.31 1.01
C VAL A 445 -31.12 -6.88 -0.06
N LEU A 446 -30.81 -6.66 -1.32
CA LEU A 446 -31.55 -7.22 -2.46
C LEU A 446 -31.58 -8.76 -2.43
N TYR A 447 -30.41 -9.39 -2.21
CA TYR A 447 -30.31 -10.85 -2.09
C TYR A 447 -31.19 -11.41 -0.98
N ARG A 448 -31.20 -10.77 0.20
CA ARG A 448 -32.08 -11.16 1.33
C ARG A 448 -33.55 -10.99 1.00
N THR A 449 -33.93 -9.90 0.37
CA THR A 449 -35.32 -9.64 -0.05
C THR A 449 -35.80 -10.71 -1.03
N LEU A 450 -34.96 -11.07 -2.01
CA LEU A 450 -35.29 -12.13 -2.96
C LEU A 450 -35.48 -13.51 -2.31
N ILE A 451 -34.62 -13.84 -1.33
CA ILE A 451 -34.76 -15.09 -0.56
C ILE A 451 -36.05 -15.07 0.30
N TRP A 452 -36.33 -13.92 0.92
CA TRP A 452 -37.54 -13.77 1.71
C TRP A 452 -38.80 -13.93 0.87
N LEU A 453 -38.87 -13.29 -0.31
CA LEU A 453 -39.98 -13.44 -1.26
C LEU A 453 -40.17 -14.87 -1.75
N LYS A 454 -39.09 -15.64 -1.91
CA LYS A 454 -39.19 -17.07 -2.26
C LYS A 454 -39.67 -17.94 -1.11
N ARG A 455 -39.44 -17.53 0.14
CA ARG A 455 -39.81 -18.30 1.34
C ARG A 455 -41.22 -17.98 1.86
N THR A 456 -41.77 -16.82 1.52
CA THR A 456 -43.17 -16.54 1.77
C THR A 456 -43.97 -17.44 0.84
N PRO A 457 -44.67 -18.49 1.35
CA PRO A 457 -45.54 -19.25 0.52
C PRO A 457 -46.53 -18.25 -0.09
N ARG A 458 -46.69 -18.29 -1.42
CA ARG A 458 -47.85 -17.71 -2.05
C ARG A 458 -49.03 -18.30 -1.27
N ALA A 459 -49.65 -17.49 -0.43
CA ALA A 459 -50.98 -17.76 0.03
C ALA A 459 -51.84 -17.78 -1.27
N ALA A 460 -51.80 -18.93 -1.95
CA ALA A 460 -52.76 -19.23 -2.97
C ALA A 460 -54.10 -19.18 -2.22
N GLY A 461 -54.71 -18.00 -2.21
CA GLY A 461 -56.10 -17.89 -1.90
C GLY A 461 -56.86 -18.81 -2.85
N VAL A 462 -57.09 -19.99 -2.39
CA VAL A 462 -58.22 -20.75 -2.88
C VAL A 462 -59.44 -19.94 -2.42
N LEU A 463 -59.84 -19.00 -3.27
CA LEU A 463 -61.21 -18.53 -3.27
C LEU A 463 -62.08 -19.75 -3.64
N ASP A 464 -62.43 -20.51 -2.61
CA ASP A 464 -63.45 -21.53 -2.70
C ASP A 464 -64.76 -20.76 -2.91
N ILE A 465 -65.08 -20.52 -4.21
CA ILE A 465 -66.39 -20.01 -4.62
C ILE A 465 -67.31 -21.17 -4.40
N GLY A 466 -67.85 -21.24 -3.21
CA GLY A 466 -68.96 -22.12 -2.86
C GLY A 466 -70.14 -21.79 -3.77
N VAL A 467 -70.26 -22.55 -4.85
CA VAL A 467 -71.52 -22.63 -5.66
C VAL A 467 -72.54 -23.41 -4.83
N THR A 468 -73.31 -22.66 -4.05
CA THR A 468 -74.56 -23.22 -3.48
C THR A 468 -75.57 -23.35 -4.61
N ASN A 469 -75.77 -24.59 -5.06
CA ASN A 469 -76.97 -24.95 -5.86
C ASN A 469 -78.18 -24.96 -4.92
N ALA A 470 -79.09 -24.04 -5.17
CA ALA A 470 -80.49 -24.11 -4.72
C ALA A 470 -81.39 -24.57 -5.87
#